data_c6592d12d7cf59d5779b547d59bc5f0f
#
_entry.id   c6592d12d7cf59d5779b547d59bc5f0f
#
_cell.length_a   1.000
_cell.length_b   1.000
_cell.length_c   1.000
_cell.angle_alpha   90.00
_cell.angle_beta   90.00
_cell.angle_gamma   90.00
#
_symmetry.space_group_name_H-M   'P 1'
#
loop_
_entity.id
_entity.type
_entity.pdbx_description
1 polymer ?
#
loop_
_entity_poly.entity_id
_entity_poly.type
_entity_poly.pdbx_seq_one_letter_code
_entity_poly.pdbx_strand_id
1 'polypeptide(L)'
;MIDRCACFTTDLGYIFPTVLAAIQARKFLNREIADVVIILFGSPPEKTEQIRKICEQNQIILLDTSNEILRDYGVLYARLFLSELLPGKYRRAMYMDGDIQITGSLNTLIQTELPSDCDFAAVPDPMAIELHEAKSDPKIQSYFDGLGIKSSPDKPYFNSGTLLINLPEWAIIGRDAINFQIEMPDRCMFQDQSALNFAGHTKMTPMSFRWNFPIFFRNCGVEQTIAPSVYHFMSKPKPWNGVFPPWNHDFADPYAKLISKYPELRGFSKTFPASARAKYLGQQYYKRIIETITWRYSARRPAILEFNAATRL
;
A
#
# COMPACT_ATOMS: atom_id res chain seq x y z
N MET A 1 -5.79 24.55 11.92
CA MET A 1 -4.77 24.21 10.89
C MET A 1 -4.83 22.71 10.68
N ILE A 2 -4.82 22.25 9.41
CA ILE A 2 -4.85 20.81 9.11
C ILE A 2 -3.49 20.21 9.43
N ASP A 3 -3.45 19.25 10.34
CA ASP A 3 -2.26 18.58 10.84
C ASP A 3 -2.16 17.09 10.42
N ARG A 4 -3.05 16.68 9.49
CA ARG A 4 -3.14 15.33 8.96
C ARG A 4 -3.04 15.34 7.44
N CYS A 5 -2.43 14.28 6.87
CA CYS A 5 -2.43 14.08 5.43
C CYS A 5 -2.53 12.61 5.04
N ALA A 6 -3.17 12.35 3.89
CA ALA A 6 -2.99 11.13 3.13
C ALA A 6 -1.84 11.35 2.14
N CYS A 7 -0.80 10.52 2.15
CA CYS A 7 0.38 10.77 1.34
C CYS A 7 0.82 9.54 0.52
N PHE A 8 1.42 9.84 -0.63
CA PHE A 8 1.95 8.89 -1.59
C PHE A 8 3.37 9.29 -1.96
N THR A 9 4.27 8.33 -2.12
CA THR A 9 5.63 8.55 -2.63
C THR A 9 5.77 7.87 -3.98
N THR A 10 6.36 8.56 -4.97
CA THR A 10 6.45 8.03 -6.32
C THR A 10 7.57 8.69 -7.14
N ASP A 11 8.02 8.00 -8.18
CA ASP A 11 8.77 8.55 -9.30
C ASP A 11 7.90 8.58 -10.57
N LEU A 12 8.46 9.02 -11.69
CA LEU A 12 7.76 9.04 -12.98
C LEU A 12 7.38 7.64 -13.47
N GLY A 13 8.08 6.60 -13.02
CA GLY A 13 7.80 5.20 -13.39
C GLY A 13 6.49 4.69 -12.82
N TYR A 14 6.04 5.30 -11.71
CA TYR A 14 4.83 4.88 -11.01
C TYR A 14 3.82 6.02 -10.79
N ILE A 15 4.06 7.21 -11.37
CA ILE A 15 3.18 8.38 -11.22
C ILE A 15 1.76 8.14 -11.73
N PHE A 16 1.61 7.39 -12.81
CA PHE A 16 0.29 7.17 -13.43
C PHE A 16 -0.72 6.52 -12.47
N PRO A 17 -0.44 5.36 -11.85
CA PRO A 17 -1.35 4.80 -10.86
C PRO A 17 -1.44 5.67 -9.60
N THR A 18 -0.36 6.29 -9.16
CA THR A 18 -0.35 7.15 -7.96
C THR A 18 -1.29 8.35 -8.10
N VAL A 19 -1.35 8.98 -9.27
CA VAL A 19 -2.29 10.09 -9.54
C VAL A 19 -3.74 9.61 -9.42
N LEU A 20 -4.08 8.41 -9.93
CA LEU A 20 -5.43 7.86 -9.74
C LEU A 20 -5.75 7.66 -8.26
N ALA A 21 -4.84 7.01 -7.52
CA ALA A 21 -5.02 6.75 -6.09
C ALA A 21 -5.20 8.06 -5.30
N ALA A 22 -4.40 9.09 -5.59
CA ALA A 22 -4.51 10.39 -4.93
C ALA A 22 -5.83 11.12 -5.27
N ILE A 23 -6.30 11.06 -6.52
CA ILE A 23 -7.61 11.61 -6.92
C ILE A 23 -8.74 10.89 -6.16
N GLN A 24 -8.66 9.56 -6.06
CA GLN A 24 -9.63 8.79 -5.28
C GLN A 24 -9.53 9.11 -3.78
N ALA A 25 -8.31 9.26 -3.23
CA ALA A 25 -8.13 9.72 -1.85
C ALA A 25 -8.82 11.07 -1.62
N ARG A 26 -8.61 12.05 -2.50
CA ARG A 26 -9.28 13.37 -2.37
C ARG A 26 -10.80 13.28 -2.44
N LYS A 27 -11.34 12.37 -3.25
CA LYS A 27 -12.79 12.14 -3.36
C LYS A 27 -13.38 11.58 -2.06
N PHE A 28 -12.67 10.68 -1.37
CA PHE A 28 -13.15 9.94 -0.20
C PHE A 28 -12.60 10.45 1.14
N LEU A 29 -11.86 11.56 1.14
CA LEU A 29 -11.30 12.21 2.32
C LEU A 29 -11.74 13.66 2.35
N ASN A 30 -12.41 14.10 3.42
CA ASN A 30 -12.83 15.49 3.58
C ASN A 30 -11.60 16.40 3.69
N ARG A 31 -11.58 17.46 2.88
CA ARG A 31 -10.49 18.45 2.85
C ARG A 31 -10.32 19.24 4.16
N GLU A 32 -11.35 19.30 4.98
CA GLU A 32 -11.28 19.95 6.30
C GLU A 32 -10.61 19.06 7.35
N ILE A 33 -10.52 17.75 7.09
CA ILE A 33 -9.93 16.75 7.97
C ILE A 33 -8.45 16.55 7.67
N ALA A 34 -8.12 16.40 6.35
CA ALA A 34 -6.75 16.12 5.95
C ALA A 34 -6.45 16.59 4.52
N ASP A 35 -5.20 16.91 4.28
CA ASP A 35 -4.64 17.16 2.96
C ASP A 35 -4.40 15.82 2.22
N VAL A 36 -4.31 15.89 0.88
CA VAL A 36 -3.80 14.78 0.05
C VAL A 36 -2.50 15.25 -0.60
N VAL A 37 -1.43 14.48 -0.43
CA VAL A 37 -0.07 14.85 -0.80
C VAL A 37 0.54 13.77 -1.70
N ILE A 38 1.12 14.16 -2.83
CA ILE A 38 2.03 13.32 -3.63
C ILE A 38 3.44 13.87 -3.44
N ILE A 39 4.38 13.00 -3.09
CA ILE A 39 5.81 13.30 -3.03
C ILE A 39 6.44 12.67 -4.27
N LEU A 40 6.85 13.51 -5.22
CA LEU A 40 7.41 13.11 -6.51
C LEU A 40 8.92 13.26 -6.49
N PHE A 41 9.63 12.20 -6.84
CA PHE A 41 11.08 12.13 -6.80
C PHE A 41 11.70 12.23 -8.20
N GLY A 42 12.76 13.04 -8.33
CA GLY A 42 13.67 13.04 -9.46
C GLY A 42 13.01 13.32 -10.81
N SER A 43 11.96 14.13 -10.83
CA SER A 43 11.23 14.47 -12.05
C SER A 43 11.83 15.69 -12.73
N PRO A 44 12.00 15.69 -14.08
CA PRO A 44 12.37 16.90 -14.82
C PRO A 44 11.30 18.00 -14.67
N PRO A 45 11.69 19.29 -14.62
CA PRO A 45 10.77 20.41 -14.37
C PRO A 45 9.52 20.43 -15.27
N GLU A 46 9.69 20.11 -16.56
CA GLU A 46 8.58 20.07 -17.53
C GLU A 46 7.54 19.00 -17.16
N LYS A 47 8.00 17.80 -16.75
CA LYS A 47 7.12 16.71 -16.34
C LYS A 47 6.46 16.98 -15.00
N THR A 48 7.22 17.54 -14.06
CA THR A 48 6.69 17.99 -12.76
C THR A 48 5.57 18.99 -12.97
N GLU A 49 5.72 19.96 -13.86
CA GLU A 49 4.70 20.98 -14.13
C GLU A 49 3.42 20.38 -14.75
N GLN A 50 3.55 19.40 -15.64
CA GLN A 50 2.39 18.68 -16.19
C GLN A 50 1.60 17.97 -15.06
N ILE A 51 2.30 17.30 -14.14
CA ILE A 51 1.68 16.60 -13.01
C ILE A 51 1.10 17.60 -12.01
N ARG A 52 1.80 18.73 -11.76
CA ARG A 52 1.34 19.79 -10.85
C ARG A 52 -0.02 20.33 -11.25
N LYS A 53 -0.24 20.63 -12.53
CA LYS A 53 -1.54 21.09 -13.05
C LYS A 53 -2.66 20.09 -12.77
N ILE A 54 -2.41 18.79 -12.94
CA ILE A 54 -3.39 17.74 -12.62
C ILE A 54 -3.68 17.71 -11.12
N CYS A 55 -2.64 17.80 -10.29
CA CYS A 55 -2.77 17.81 -8.83
C CYS A 55 -3.60 19.00 -8.35
N GLU A 56 -3.30 20.22 -8.84
CA GLU A 56 -4.02 21.45 -8.50
C GLU A 56 -5.50 21.38 -8.87
N GLN A 57 -5.84 20.90 -10.08
CA GLN A 57 -7.22 20.69 -10.51
C GLN A 57 -8.01 19.73 -9.63
N ASN A 58 -7.31 18.84 -8.92
CA ASN A 58 -7.92 17.84 -8.02
C ASN A 58 -7.67 18.15 -6.53
N GLN A 59 -7.18 19.35 -6.19
CA GLN A 59 -6.90 19.75 -4.80
C GLN A 59 -5.94 18.80 -4.09
N ILE A 60 -4.88 18.39 -4.79
CA ILE A 60 -3.79 17.55 -4.30
C ILE A 60 -2.52 18.41 -4.21
N ILE A 61 -1.80 18.30 -3.13
CA ILE A 61 -0.51 18.98 -2.94
C ILE A 61 0.57 18.11 -3.59
N LEU A 62 1.33 18.68 -4.52
CA LEU A 62 2.51 18.04 -5.10
C LEU A 62 3.78 18.62 -4.45
N LEU A 63 4.51 17.77 -3.76
CA LEU A 63 5.87 18.06 -3.27
C LEU A 63 6.86 17.42 -4.26
N ASP A 64 7.65 18.26 -4.92
CA ASP A 64 8.73 17.82 -5.80
C ASP A 64 10.03 17.80 -5.01
N THR A 65 10.76 16.70 -5.05
CA THR A 65 11.96 16.53 -4.23
C THR A 65 13.07 15.77 -4.97
N SER A 66 14.32 16.05 -4.57
CA SER A 66 15.49 15.34 -5.06
C SER A 66 15.57 13.93 -4.48
N ASN A 67 16.17 13.01 -5.25
CA ASN A 67 16.52 11.67 -4.75
C ASN A 67 17.60 11.69 -3.65
N GLU A 68 18.32 12.78 -3.47
CA GLU A 68 19.41 12.91 -2.50
C GLU A 68 18.96 12.63 -1.06
N ILE A 69 17.71 13.02 -0.71
CA ILE A 69 17.13 12.76 0.61
C ILE A 69 17.00 11.25 0.89
N LEU A 70 16.84 10.46 -0.15
CA LEU A 70 16.77 9.00 -0.05
C LEU A 70 18.16 8.36 0.08
N ARG A 71 19.23 9.18 0.05
CA ARG A 71 20.61 8.72 0.04
C ARG A 71 20.83 7.77 -1.15
N ASP A 72 21.35 6.56 -0.91
CA ASP A 72 21.56 5.55 -1.95
C ASP A 72 20.35 4.61 -2.15
N TYR A 73 19.21 4.90 -1.48
CA TYR A 73 18.00 4.09 -1.58
C TYR A 73 17.09 4.58 -2.70
N GLY A 74 16.40 3.65 -3.34
CA GLY A 74 15.36 3.97 -4.33
C GLY A 74 14.07 4.48 -3.70
N VAL A 75 13.17 5.01 -4.54
CA VAL A 75 11.87 5.59 -4.11
C VAL A 75 10.98 4.59 -3.36
N LEU A 76 11.22 3.29 -3.51
CA LEU A 76 10.56 2.26 -2.71
C LEU A 76 10.76 2.47 -1.19
N TYR A 77 11.92 2.97 -0.77
CA TYR A 77 12.25 3.23 0.62
C TYR A 77 11.75 4.61 1.13
N ALA A 78 11.16 5.44 0.27
CA ALA A 78 10.78 6.81 0.62
C ALA A 78 9.81 6.89 1.81
N ARG A 79 8.98 5.84 2.04
CA ARG A 79 8.09 5.78 3.21
C ARG A 79 8.85 5.80 4.55
N LEU A 80 10.11 5.39 4.59
CA LEU A 80 10.95 5.42 5.79
C LEU A 80 11.35 6.86 6.17
N PHE A 81 11.35 7.78 5.21
CA PHE A 81 11.78 9.17 5.35
C PHE A 81 10.61 10.17 5.49
N LEU A 82 9.37 9.71 5.73
CA LEU A 82 8.19 10.58 5.73
C LEU A 82 8.28 11.73 6.74
N SER A 83 8.95 11.55 7.87
CA SER A 83 9.17 12.62 8.86
C SER A 83 10.06 13.75 8.33
N GLU A 84 10.95 13.45 7.36
CA GLU A 84 11.84 14.42 6.73
C GLU A 84 11.21 15.02 5.46
N LEU A 85 10.37 14.25 4.78
CA LEU A 85 9.75 14.60 3.49
C LEU A 85 8.51 15.48 3.64
N LEU A 86 7.72 15.24 4.68
CA LEU A 86 6.46 15.95 4.87
C LEU A 86 6.67 17.27 5.63
N PRO A 87 5.94 18.34 5.28
CA PRO A 87 5.97 19.58 6.04
C PRO A 87 5.69 19.38 7.53
N GLY A 88 6.46 20.07 8.40
CA GLY A 88 6.40 19.95 9.85
C GLY A 88 5.06 20.32 10.50
N LYS A 89 4.09 20.83 9.72
CA LYS A 89 2.70 21.03 10.19
C LYS A 89 1.95 19.73 10.40
N TYR A 90 2.34 18.65 9.70
CA TYR A 90 1.65 17.36 9.82
C TYR A 90 2.17 16.58 11.03
N ARG A 91 1.25 16.15 11.86
CA ARG A 91 1.52 15.26 12.99
C ARG A 91 1.14 13.82 12.68
N ARG A 92 0.17 13.63 11.76
CA ARG A 92 -0.31 12.31 11.36
C ARG A 92 -0.32 12.18 9.84
N ALA A 93 0.17 11.05 9.37
CA ALA A 93 0.12 10.68 7.96
C ALA A 93 -0.59 9.34 7.78
N MET A 94 -1.42 9.24 6.76
CA MET A 94 -1.87 7.98 6.19
C MET A 94 -1.08 7.75 4.91
N TYR A 95 -0.01 6.95 5.02
CA TYR A 95 0.79 6.57 3.86
C TYR A 95 0.04 5.49 3.06
N MET A 96 0.08 5.58 1.75
CA MET A 96 -0.50 4.60 0.83
C MET A 96 0.38 4.40 -0.40
N ASP A 97 0.49 3.16 -0.85
CA ASP A 97 1.19 2.81 -2.09
C ASP A 97 0.44 3.33 -3.33
N GLY A 98 1.16 3.54 -4.42
CA GLY A 98 0.57 4.04 -5.68
C GLY A 98 -0.26 3.00 -6.43
N ASP A 99 -0.18 1.72 -6.08
CA ASP A 99 -0.92 0.62 -6.71
C ASP A 99 -2.15 0.15 -5.92
N ILE A 100 -2.78 1.10 -5.24
CA ILE A 100 -4.07 0.92 -4.58
C ILE A 100 -5.20 1.59 -5.37
N GLN A 101 -6.44 1.22 -5.06
CA GLN A 101 -7.63 2.01 -5.40
C GLN A 101 -8.53 2.18 -4.19
N ILE A 102 -9.04 3.39 -4.02
CA ILE A 102 -9.85 3.79 -2.89
C ILE A 102 -11.30 3.89 -3.36
N THR A 103 -12.20 3.18 -2.67
CA THR A 103 -13.61 3.06 -3.03
C THR A 103 -14.56 3.48 -1.91
N GLY A 104 -14.02 3.77 -0.73
CA GLY A 104 -14.79 4.16 0.45
C GLY A 104 -14.14 5.28 1.26
N SER A 105 -14.88 5.83 2.23
CA SER A 105 -14.42 6.94 3.07
C SER A 105 -13.17 6.57 3.87
N LEU A 106 -12.21 7.50 3.91
CA LEU A 106 -10.99 7.43 4.71
C LEU A 106 -11.07 8.27 5.98
N ASN A 107 -12.15 9.05 6.16
CA ASN A 107 -12.28 10.02 7.25
C ASN A 107 -12.14 9.37 8.63
N THR A 108 -12.79 8.24 8.84
CA THR A 108 -12.74 7.53 10.12
C THR A 108 -11.33 7.09 10.45
N LEU A 109 -10.63 6.45 9.49
CA LEU A 109 -9.28 5.94 9.71
C LEU A 109 -8.31 7.05 10.11
N ILE A 110 -8.26 8.14 9.31
CA ILE A 110 -7.27 9.20 9.55
C ILE A 110 -7.52 9.99 10.85
N GLN A 111 -8.74 9.94 11.36
CA GLN A 111 -9.12 10.56 12.63
C GLN A 111 -8.95 9.63 13.84
N THR A 112 -8.75 8.33 13.60
CA THR A 112 -8.60 7.35 14.70
C THR A 112 -7.34 7.61 15.50
N GLU A 113 -7.45 7.65 16.80
CA GLU A 113 -6.31 7.74 17.70
C GLU A 113 -5.66 6.36 17.86
N LEU A 114 -4.33 6.32 17.78
CA LEU A 114 -3.57 5.10 18.02
C LEU A 114 -3.54 4.79 19.53
N PRO A 115 -3.47 3.51 19.91
CA PRO A 115 -3.18 3.14 21.30
C PRO A 115 -1.89 3.82 21.79
N SER A 116 -1.83 4.17 23.06
CA SER A 116 -0.71 4.96 23.63
C SER A 116 0.65 4.24 23.58
N ASP A 117 0.64 2.92 23.42
CA ASP A 117 1.83 2.08 23.30
C ASP A 117 2.23 1.81 21.84
N CYS A 118 1.46 2.35 20.87
CA CYS A 118 1.65 2.15 19.43
C CYS A 118 1.96 3.47 18.72
N ASP A 119 2.93 3.44 17.83
CA ASP A 119 3.39 4.60 17.06
C ASP A 119 2.76 4.64 15.65
N PHE A 120 2.27 3.49 15.17
CA PHE A 120 1.58 3.38 13.89
C PHE A 120 0.62 2.19 13.85
N ALA A 121 -0.22 2.18 12.82
CA ALA A 121 -1.09 1.06 12.52
C ALA A 121 -0.86 0.54 11.09
N ALA A 122 -0.96 -0.78 10.90
CA ALA A 122 -0.75 -1.46 9.62
C ALA A 122 -1.68 -2.66 9.47
N VAL A 123 -1.91 -3.07 8.22
CA VAL A 123 -2.74 -4.24 7.90
C VAL A 123 -1.86 -5.50 7.85
N PRO A 124 -2.33 -6.65 8.38
CA PRO A 124 -1.59 -7.90 8.28
C PRO A 124 -1.20 -8.24 6.85
N ASP A 125 0.02 -8.71 6.64
CA ASP A 125 0.42 -9.25 5.33
C ASP A 125 -0.19 -10.65 5.12
N PRO A 126 -0.57 -11.01 3.89
CA PRO A 126 -1.06 -12.35 3.59
C PRO A 126 -0.17 -13.49 4.06
N MET A 127 1.16 -13.30 4.11
CA MET A 127 2.10 -14.30 4.65
C MET A 127 1.88 -14.60 6.13
N ALA A 128 1.44 -13.61 6.91
CA ALA A 128 1.12 -13.83 8.33
C ALA A 128 -0.03 -14.84 8.48
N ILE A 129 -0.98 -14.83 7.54
CA ILE A 129 -2.12 -15.77 7.53
C ILE A 129 -1.65 -17.17 7.14
N GLU A 130 -0.73 -17.28 6.17
CA GLU A 130 -0.22 -18.58 5.71
C GLU A 130 0.47 -19.37 6.81
N LEU A 131 1.07 -18.72 7.80
CA LEU A 131 1.65 -19.39 8.97
C LEU A 131 0.63 -20.09 9.85
N HIS A 132 -0.61 -19.60 9.87
CA HIS A 132 -1.69 -20.18 10.68
C HIS A 132 -2.45 -21.29 9.95
N GLU A 133 -2.04 -21.62 8.72
CA GLU A 133 -2.59 -22.75 8.00
C GLU A 133 -1.92 -24.07 8.43
N ALA A 134 -2.68 -25.16 8.44
CA ALA A 134 -2.18 -26.48 8.84
C ALA A 134 -1.02 -27.02 7.98
N LYS A 135 -0.75 -26.39 6.84
CA LYS A 135 0.35 -26.67 5.91
C LYS A 135 1.12 -25.37 5.60
N SER A 136 1.57 -24.68 6.65
CA SER A 136 2.42 -23.49 6.48
C SER A 136 3.71 -23.85 5.73
N ASP A 137 4.14 -22.96 4.84
CA ASP A 137 5.44 -23.11 4.17
C ASP A 137 6.57 -22.91 5.20
N PRO A 138 7.42 -23.91 5.44
CA PRO A 138 8.56 -23.81 6.37
C PRO A 138 9.48 -22.62 6.06
N LYS A 139 9.52 -22.17 4.80
CA LYS A 139 10.31 -20.99 4.39
C LYS A 139 9.78 -19.70 4.98
N ILE A 140 8.45 -19.55 5.11
CA ILE A 140 7.84 -18.37 5.73
C ILE A 140 8.17 -18.34 7.22
N GLN A 141 8.07 -19.48 7.91
CA GLN A 141 8.46 -19.59 9.32
C GLN A 141 9.95 -19.23 9.51
N SER A 142 10.84 -19.85 8.73
CA SER A 142 12.27 -19.56 8.77
C SER A 142 12.61 -18.09 8.47
N TYR A 143 11.86 -17.48 7.56
CA TYR A 143 12.00 -16.05 7.26
C TYR A 143 11.61 -15.16 8.45
N PHE A 144 10.49 -15.43 9.10
CA PHE A 144 10.05 -14.67 10.28
C PHE A 144 10.98 -14.88 11.49
N ASP A 145 11.44 -16.11 11.70
CA ASP A 145 12.45 -16.42 12.72
C ASP A 145 13.74 -15.64 12.47
N GLY A 146 14.16 -15.54 11.19
CA GLY A 146 15.32 -14.75 10.77
C GLY A 146 15.16 -13.26 11.04
N LEU A 147 13.93 -12.72 11.04
CA LEU A 147 13.62 -11.35 11.44
C LEU A 147 13.43 -11.19 12.96
N GLY A 148 13.40 -12.28 13.73
CA GLY A 148 13.07 -12.25 15.16
C GLY A 148 11.58 -11.96 15.44
N ILE A 149 10.69 -12.16 14.44
CA ILE A 149 9.27 -11.84 14.53
C ILE A 149 8.48 -13.09 14.86
N LYS A 150 7.67 -13.01 15.92
CA LYS A 150 6.61 -13.99 16.21
C LYS A 150 5.27 -13.41 15.78
N SER A 151 4.85 -13.77 14.57
CA SER A 151 3.58 -13.30 14.03
C SER A 151 2.40 -13.97 14.71
N SER A 152 1.40 -13.17 15.13
CA SER A 152 0.12 -13.62 15.72
C SER A 152 -1.00 -12.70 15.23
N PRO A 153 -2.29 -13.04 15.39
CA PRO A 153 -3.39 -12.18 14.95
C PRO A 153 -3.39 -10.77 15.56
N ASP A 154 -2.94 -10.64 16.81
CA ASP A 154 -2.85 -9.38 17.55
C ASP A 154 -1.52 -8.62 17.32
N LYS A 155 -0.50 -9.29 16.82
CA LYS A 155 0.82 -8.73 16.43
C LYS A 155 1.31 -9.42 15.15
N PRO A 156 0.65 -9.21 14.01
CA PRO A 156 1.01 -9.88 12.76
C PRO A 156 2.25 -9.26 12.10
N TYR A 157 2.94 -10.05 11.29
CA TYR A 157 3.78 -9.48 10.25
C TYR A 157 2.87 -8.66 9.33
N PHE A 158 3.22 -7.41 9.06
CA PHE A 158 2.33 -6.46 8.39
C PHE A 158 2.81 -6.09 6.98
N ASN A 159 1.84 -5.71 6.15
CA ASN A 159 2.06 -5.12 4.84
C ASN A 159 2.26 -3.61 4.95
N SER A 160 3.28 -3.08 4.28
CA SER A 160 3.65 -1.66 4.33
C SER A 160 2.89 -0.76 3.35
N GLY A 161 1.95 -1.30 2.57
CA GLY A 161 1.26 -0.55 1.50
C GLY A 161 0.18 0.43 1.97
N THR A 162 -0.29 0.31 3.22
CA THR A 162 -1.14 1.31 3.89
C THR A 162 -0.77 1.37 5.37
N LEU A 163 -0.37 2.55 5.82
CA LEU A 163 0.08 2.81 7.20
C LEU A 163 -0.61 4.06 7.74
N LEU A 164 -1.12 4.01 8.97
CA LEU A 164 -1.52 5.19 9.72
C LEU A 164 -0.41 5.51 10.73
N ILE A 165 0.22 6.66 10.63
CA ILE A 165 1.52 6.96 11.23
C ILE A 165 1.43 8.20 12.11
N ASN A 166 1.99 8.14 13.32
CA ASN A 166 2.38 9.32 14.09
C ASN A 166 3.78 9.76 13.59
N LEU A 167 3.86 10.90 12.93
CA LEU A 167 5.08 11.35 12.26
C LEU A 167 6.27 11.64 13.19
N PRO A 168 6.09 12.21 14.40
CA PRO A 168 7.21 12.40 15.31
C PRO A 168 7.92 11.10 15.69
N GLU A 169 7.18 10.04 15.97
CA GLU A 169 7.71 8.73 16.36
C GLU A 169 8.26 7.97 15.15
N TRP A 170 7.74 8.23 13.96
CA TRP A 170 8.16 7.60 12.71
C TRP A 170 9.62 7.85 12.35
N ALA A 171 10.19 9.00 12.74
CA ALA A 171 11.59 9.30 12.51
C ALA A 171 12.53 8.25 13.14
N ILE A 172 12.16 7.70 14.29
CA ILE A 172 12.93 6.66 14.98
C ILE A 172 12.78 5.33 14.25
N ILE A 173 11.55 4.93 13.95
CA ILE A 173 11.25 3.66 13.26
C ILE A 173 11.91 3.63 11.88
N GLY A 174 11.79 4.72 11.11
CA GLY A 174 12.38 4.83 9.77
C GLY A 174 13.91 4.70 9.81
N ARG A 175 14.56 5.40 10.74
CA ARG A 175 16.01 5.31 10.95
C ARG A 175 16.45 3.89 11.32
N ASP A 176 15.76 3.25 12.26
CA ASP A 176 16.09 1.91 12.74
C ASP A 176 15.86 0.85 11.64
N ALA A 177 14.83 1.03 10.79
CA ALA A 177 14.59 0.21 9.62
C ALA A 177 15.72 0.36 8.58
N ILE A 178 16.21 1.58 8.33
CA ILE A 178 17.32 1.82 7.42
C ILE A 178 18.60 1.18 7.97
N ASN A 179 18.89 1.33 9.25
CA ASN A 179 20.06 0.71 9.87
C ASN A 179 20.00 -0.82 9.74
N PHE A 180 18.85 -1.43 9.99
CA PHE A 180 18.69 -2.86 9.80
C PHE A 180 18.90 -3.30 8.34
N GLN A 181 18.38 -2.53 7.37
CA GLN A 181 18.59 -2.80 5.95
C GLN A 181 20.08 -2.74 5.57
N ILE A 182 20.87 -1.84 6.17
CA ILE A 182 22.32 -1.71 5.95
C ILE A 182 23.06 -2.90 6.56
N GLU A 183 22.75 -3.23 7.81
CA GLU A 183 23.46 -4.23 8.59
C GLU A 183 23.12 -5.67 8.17
N MET A 184 21.87 -5.90 7.75
CA MET A 184 21.31 -7.23 7.48
C MET A 184 20.54 -7.30 6.16
N PRO A 185 21.13 -6.89 5.01
CA PRO A 185 20.41 -6.83 3.73
C PRO A 185 19.84 -8.19 3.30
N ASP A 186 20.54 -9.28 3.59
CA ASP A 186 20.12 -10.65 3.24
C ASP A 186 18.86 -11.11 4.01
N ARG A 187 18.52 -10.46 5.13
CA ARG A 187 17.30 -10.72 5.90
C ARG A 187 16.11 -9.92 5.36
N CYS A 188 16.33 -8.94 4.52
CA CYS A 188 15.29 -8.07 3.97
C CYS A 188 14.73 -8.61 2.65
N MET A 189 14.15 -9.81 2.65
CA MET A 189 13.54 -10.45 1.46
C MET A 189 12.52 -9.55 0.76
N PHE A 190 11.75 -8.78 1.51
CA PHE A 190 10.77 -7.81 1.03
C PHE A 190 11.24 -6.37 1.28
N GLN A 191 12.55 -6.14 1.18
CA GLN A 191 13.17 -4.83 1.21
C GLN A 191 12.69 -3.98 2.42
N ASP A 192 12.15 -2.79 2.15
CA ASP A 192 11.65 -1.86 3.16
C ASP A 192 10.57 -2.45 4.08
N GLN A 193 9.69 -3.32 3.57
CA GLN A 193 8.68 -3.99 4.39
C GLN A 193 9.33 -4.91 5.43
N SER A 194 10.39 -5.65 5.08
CA SER A 194 11.15 -6.48 6.03
C SER A 194 11.77 -5.63 7.13
N ALA A 195 12.43 -4.55 6.72
CA ALA A 195 13.10 -3.63 7.64
C ALA A 195 12.11 -2.93 8.58
N LEU A 196 10.95 -2.50 8.07
CA LEU A 196 9.88 -1.91 8.87
C LEU A 196 9.28 -2.90 9.87
N ASN A 197 9.06 -4.14 9.45
CA ASN A 197 8.58 -5.17 10.35
C ASN A 197 9.58 -5.46 11.47
N PHE A 198 10.89 -5.49 11.18
CA PHE A 198 11.91 -5.62 12.20
C PHE A 198 11.88 -4.44 13.19
N ALA A 199 11.94 -3.20 12.69
CA ALA A 199 12.07 -2.01 13.52
C ALA A 199 10.78 -1.64 14.28
N GLY A 200 9.62 -1.88 13.67
CA GLY A 200 8.33 -1.36 14.14
C GLY A 200 7.35 -2.38 14.71
N HIS A 201 7.65 -3.69 14.62
CA HIS A 201 6.68 -4.75 14.97
C HIS A 201 6.07 -4.60 16.37
N THR A 202 6.86 -4.22 17.37
CA THR A 202 6.39 -4.03 18.75
C THR A 202 5.56 -2.76 18.96
N LYS A 203 5.72 -1.78 18.06
CA LYS A 203 5.08 -0.46 18.10
C LYS A 203 3.87 -0.34 17.16
N MET A 204 3.51 -1.43 16.50
CA MET A 204 2.40 -1.49 15.55
C MET A 204 1.11 -1.97 16.23
N THR A 205 -0.03 -1.38 15.82
CA THR A 205 -1.36 -1.95 16.09
C THR A 205 -2.00 -2.43 14.78
N PRO A 206 -2.63 -3.63 14.76
CA PRO A 206 -3.21 -4.15 13.53
C PRO A 206 -4.48 -3.40 13.12
N MET A 207 -4.58 -3.07 11.81
CA MET A 207 -5.76 -2.55 11.15
C MET A 207 -6.51 -3.64 10.40
N SER A 208 -7.82 -3.45 10.24
CA SER A 208 -8.67 -4.29 9.40
C SER A 208 -8.18 -4.33 7.93
N PHE A 209 -8.34 -5.48 7.28
CA PHE A 209 -8.15 -5.62 5.83
C PHE A 209 -9.00 -4.64 5.00
N ARG A 210 -10.01 -4.01 5.59
CA ARG A 210 -10.76 -2.93 4.98
C ARG A 210 -9.86 -1.82 4.41
N TRP A 211 -8.71 -1.58 5.04
CA TRP A 211 -7.82 -0.46 4.75
C TRP A 211 -6.62 -0.80 3.86
N ASN A 212 -6.44 -2.09 3.54
CA ASN A 212 -5.41 -2.55 2.60
C ASN A 212 -5.76 -3.97 2.10
N PHE A 213 -6.86 -4.09 1.38
CA PHE A 213 -7.43 -5.37 0.97
C PHE A 213 -6.67 -5.94 -0.24
N PRO A 214 -5.94 -7.05 -0.09
CA PRO A 214 -5.30 -7.71 -1.22
C PRO A 214 -6.34 -8.14 -2.23
N ILE A 215 -6.23 -7.69 -3.48
CA ILE A 215 -7.27 -7.91 -4.49
C ILE A 215 -7.59 -9.39 -4.71
N PHE A 216 -6.62 -10.28 -4.54
CA PHE A 216 -6.83 -11.72 -4.69
C PHE A 216 -7.67 -12.34 -3.57
N PHE A 217 -7.89 -11.68 -2.44
CA PHE A 217 -8.84 -12.11 -1.40
C PHE A 217 -10.29 -12.12 -1.89
N ARG A 218 -10.60 -11.47 -3.03
CA ARG A 218 -11.90 -11.66 -3.72
C ARG A 218 -12.16 -13.14 -4.04
N ASN A 219 -11.12 -13.89 -4.35
CA ASN A 219 -11.23 -15.31 -4.64
C ASN A 219 -11.60 -16.15 -3.40
N CYS A 220 -11.27 -15.67 -2.20
CA CYS A 220 -11.67 -16.29 -0.92
C CYS A 220 -13.14 -16.03 -0.55
N GLY A 221 -13.83 -15.10 -1.22
CA GLY A 221 -15.21 -14.72 -0.92
C GLY A 221 -15.39 -13.99 0.41
N VAL A 222 -14.38 -13.23 0.85
CA VAL A 222 -14.40 -12.45 2.11
C VAL A 222 -14.73 -10.97 1.89
N GLU A 223 -14.77 -10.51 0.64
CA GLU A 223 -14.95 -9.11 0.29
C GLU A 223 -16.20 -8.47 0.90
N GLN A 224 -17.35 -9.15 0.82
CA GLN A 224 -18.60 -8.64 1.39
C GLN A 224 -18.57 -8.51 2.92
N THR A 225 -17.87 -9.42 3.60
CA THR A 225 -17.75 -9.41 5.06
C THR A 225 -16.80 -8.30 5.53
N ILE A 226 -15.69 -8.09 4.83
CA ILE A 226 -14.68 -7.08 5.18
C ILE A 226 -15.11 -5.69 4.72
N ALA A 227 -15.87 -5.57 3.62
CA ALA A 227 -16.31 -4.33 3.01
C ALA A 227 -15.16 -3.33 2.77
N PRO A 228 -14.20 -3.65 1.88
CA PRO A 228 -12.98 -2.86 1.71
C PRO A 228 -13.24 -1.42 1.28
N SER A 229 -12.49 -0.48 1.86
CA SER A 229 -12.39 0.90 1.39
C SER A 229 -11.14 1.13 0.54
N VAL A 230 -10.09 0.31 0.73
CA VAL A 230 -8.83 0.38 -0.02
C VAL A 230 -8.50 -1.00 -0.55
N TYR A 231 -8.35 -1.12 -1.87
CA TYR A 231 -7.92 -2.34 -2.57
C TYR A 231 -6.48 -2.20 -3.01
N HIS A 232 -5.66 -3.21 -2.73
CA HIS A 232 -4.25 -3.22 -3.06
C HIS A 232 -3.93 -4.27 -4.13
N PHE A 233 -3.25 -3.86 -5.19
CA PHE A 233 -2.88 -4.69 -6.33
C PHE A 233 -1.42 -5.11 -6.24
N MET A 234 -1.08 -5.93 -5.22
CA MET A 234 0.29 -6.25 -4.80
C MET A 234 1.14 -6.97 -5.87
N SER A 235 0.52 -7.69 -6.83
CA SER A 235 1.24 -8.49 -7.82
C SER A 235 0.99 -8.03 -9.27
N LYS A 236 1.79 -8.55 -10.21
CA LYS A 236 1.53 -8.40 -11.65
C LYS A 236 0.54 -9.47 -12.13
N PRO A 237 -0.33 -9.14 -13.10
CA PRO A 237 -0.51 -7.84 -13.76
C PRO A 237 -1.16 -6.82 -12.83
N LYS A 238 -1.25 -5.55 -13.27
CA LYS A 238 -1.90 -4.46 -12.55
C LYS A 238 -3.15 -4.00 -13.31
N PRO A 239 -4.13 -3.31 -12.69
CA PRO A 239 -5.35 -2.89 -13.36
C PRO A 239 -5.12 -1.97 -14.56
N TRP A 240 -4.08 -1.15 -14.53
CA TRP A 240 -3.71 -0.29 -15.68
C TRP A 240 -3.05 -1.04 -16.85
N ASN A 241 -2.70 -2.32 -16.66
CA ASN A 241 -2.22 -3.18 -17.75
C ASN A 241 -3.36 -3.85 -18.53
N GLY A 242 -4.60 -3.79 -18.03
CA GLY A 242 -5.78 -4.32 -18.68
C GLY A 242 -6.80 -4.94 -17.73
N VAL A 243 -7.84 -5.49 -18.34
CA VAL A 243 -8.93 -6.18 -17.65
C VAL A 243 -8.52 -7.62 -17.39
N PHE A 244 -8.37 -8.00 -16.12
CA PHE A 244 -8.00 -9.35 -15.68
C PHE A 244 -8.82 -9.76 -14.45
N PRO A 245 -9.13 -11.06 -14.24
CA PRO A 245 -9.62 -11.52 -12.94
C PRO A 245 -8.56 -11.28 -11.84
N PRO A 246 -8.94 -11.00 -10.58
CA PRO A 246 -10.31 -10.89 -10.09
C PRO A 246 -10.89 -9.47 -10.17
N TRP A 247 -10.18 -8.46 -10.72
CA TRP A 247 -10.64 -7.07 -10.68
C TRP A 247 -11.54 -6.67 -11.86
N ASN A 248 -11.38 -7.32 -13.05
CA ASN A 248 -12.20 -7.03 -14.23
C ASN A 248 -12.27 -5.53 -14.59
N HIS A 249 -13.41 -5.06 -15.08
CA HIS A 249 -13.67 -3.66 -15.43
C HIS A 249 -13.75 -2.75 -14.20
N ASP A 250 -14.15 -3.26 -13.04
CA ASP A 250 -14.36 -2.46 -11.83
C ASP A 250 -13.15 -1.59 -11.50
N PHE A 251 -11.95 -2.15 -11.66
CA PHE A 251 -10.68 -1.47 -11.32
C PHE A 251 -9.81 -1.15 -12.53
N ALA A 252 -10.11 -1.67 -13.73
CA ALA A 252 -9.38 -1.32 -14.95
C ALA A 252 -9.93 -0.03 -15.59
N ASP A 253 -11.24 0.14 -15.63
CA ASP A 253 -11.89 1.28 -16.28
C ASP A 253 -11.55 2.64 -15.65
N PRO A 254 -11.32 2.79 -14.33
CA PRO A 254 -10.86 4.05 -13.75
C PRO A 254 -9.58 4.58 -14.38
N TYR A 255 -8.63 3.72 -14.77
CA TYR A 255 -7.40 4.13 -15.45
C TYR A 255 -7.66 4.61 -16.89
N ALA A 256 -8.55 3.96 -17.62
CA ALA A 256 -8.96 4.40 -18.95
C ALA A 256 -9.65 5.77 -18.91
N LYS A 257 -10.52 5.98 -17.91
CA LYS A 257 -11.19 7.27 -17.67
C LYS A 257 -10.18 8.37 -17.29
N LEU A 258 -9.14 8.02 -16.49
CA LEU A 258 -8.09 8.95 -16.12
C LEU A 258 -7.32 9.45 -17.37
N ILE A 259 -6.91 8.54 -18.27
CA ILE A 259 -6.24 8.91 -19.53
C ILE A 259 -7.16 9.73 -20.44
N SER A 260 -8.46 9.44 -20.48
CA SER A 260 -9.41 10.23 -21.27
C SER A 260 -9.55 11.65 -20.73
N LYS A 261 -9.49 11.83 -19.41
CA LYS A 261 -9.56 13.14 -18.75
C LYS A 261 -8.23 13.92 -18.83
N TYR A 262 -7.10 13.21 -18.70
CA TYR A 262 -5.74 13.74 -18.69
C TYR A 262 -4.86 13.01 -19.71
N PRO A 263 -4.97 13.33 -21.02
CA PRO A 263 -4.26 12.62 -22.09
C PRO A 263 -2.73 12.65 -21.93
N GLU A 264 -2.18 13.67 -21.26
CA GLU A 264 -0.76 13.81 -20.94
C GLU A 264 -0.22 12.68 -20.06
N LEU A 265 -1.07 12.01 -19.29
CA LEU A 265 -0.68 10.85 -18.47
C LEU A 265 -0.44 9.58 -19.30
N ARG A 266 -0.85 9.56 -20.58
CA ARG A 266 -0.65 8.39 -21.47
C ARG A 266 0.83 8.01 -21.60
N GLY A 267 1.73 9.00 -21.60
CA GLY A 267 3.17 8.77 -21.67
C GLY A 267 3.77 8.04 -20.47
N PHE A 268 3.06 8.00 -19.32
CA PHE A 268 3.47 7.31 -18.10
C PHE A 268 2.77 5.94 -17.93
N SER A 269 1.82 5.61 -18.81
CA SER A 269 1.12 4.32 -18.77
C SER A 269 1.92 3.26 -19.53
N LYS A 270 2.38 2.24 -18.83
CA LYS A 270 3.06 1.08 -19.43
C LYS A 270 2.01 0.02 -19.83
N THR A 271 1.80 -0.15 -21.13
CA THR A 271 0.93 -1.20 -21.67
C THR A 271 1.69 -2.48 -21.90
N PHE A 272 1.01 -3.61 -21.76
CA PHE A 272 1.59 -4.90 -22.11
C PHE A 272 1.45 -5.17 -23.63
N PRO A 273 2.47 -5.80 -24.26
CA PRO A 273 2.30 -6.36 -25.59
C PRO A 273 1.25 -7.47 -25.59
N ALA A 274 0.60 -7.73 -26.74
CA ALA A 274 -0.51 -8.68 -26.83
C ALA A 274 -0.17 -10.09 -26.32
N SER A 275 1.06 -10.56 -26.57
CA SER A 275 1.55 -11.85 -26.08
C SER A 275 1.61 -11.92 -24.54
N ALA A 276 2.13 -10.89 -23.90
CA ALA A 276 2.19 -10.81 -22.44
C ALA A 276 0.77 -10.74 -21.85
N ARG A 277 -0.13 -9.97 -22.49
CA ARG A 277 -1.53 -9.88 -22.07
C ARG A 277 -2.23 -11.23 -22.12
N ALA A 278 -2.08 -12.00 -23.21
CA ALA A 278 -2.65 -13.34 -23.35
C ALA A 278 -2.11 -14.29 -22.26
N LYS A 279 -0.77 -14.28 -22.02
CA LYS A 279 -0.14 -15.06 -20.96
C LYS A 279 -0.73 -14.75 -19.58
N TYR A 280 -0.79 -13.46 -19.22
CA TYR A 280 -1.33 -13.06 -17.92
C TYR A 280 -2.83 -13.36 -17.79
N LEU A 281 -3.59 -13.24 -18.86
CA LEU A 281 -5.02 -13.58 -18.85
C LEU A 281 -5.21 -15.06 -18.49
N GLY A 282 -4.49 -15.96 -19.16
CA GLY A 282 -4.52 -17.40 -18.84
C GLY A 282 -4.10 -17.68 -17.40
N GLN A 283 -3.00 -17.05 -16.92
CA GLN A 283 -2.53 -17.21 -15.55
C GLN A 283 -3.56 -16.74 -14.51
N GLN A 284 -4.21 -15.59 -14.74
CA GLN A 284 -5.17 -15.05 -13.78
C GLN A 284 -6.48 -15.86 -13.74
N TYR A 285 -6.95 -16.40 -14.89
CA TYR A 285 -8.08 -17.32 -14.87
C TYR A 285 -7.75 -18.62 -14.14
N TYR A 286 -6.58 -19.21 -14.40
CA TYR A 286 -6.13 -20.39 -13.69
C TYR A 286 -6.02 -20.15 -12.17
N LYS A 287 -5.35 -19.08 -11.76
CA LYS A 287 -5.25 -18.68 -10.35
C LYS A 287 -6.63 -18.50 -9.72
N ARG A 288 -7.53 -17.77 -10.38
CA ARG A 288 -8.89 -17.56 -9.87
C ARG A 288 -9.61 -18.88 -9.59
N ILE A 289 -9.54 -19.83 -10.52
CA ILE A 289 -10.20 -21.15 -10.35
C ILE A 289 -9.58 -21.87 -9.15
N ILE A 290 -8.26 -22.02 -9.11
CA ILE A 290 -7.56 -22.74 -8.05
C ILE A 290 -7.81 -22.06 -6.70
N GLU A 291 -7.60 -20.74 -6.60
CA GLU A 291 -7.76 -20.00 -5.36
C GLU A 291 -9.21 -20.01 -4.87
N THR A 292 -10.21 -19.91 -5.77
CA THR A 292 -11.62 -20.03 -5.39
C THR A 292 -11.92 -21.40 -4.79
N ILE A 293 -11.41 -22.46 -5.38
CA ILE A 293 -11.65 -23.83 -4.88
C ILE A 293 -10.87 -24.08 -3.59
N THR A 294 -9.57 -23.76 -3.58
CA THR A 294 -8.67 -24.12 -2.47
C THR A 294 -8.81 -23.18 -1.28
N TRP A 295 -8.95 -21.86 -1.50
CA TRP A 295 -8.96 -20.88 -0.42
C TRP A 295 -10.35 -20.68 0.20
N ARG A 296 -11.41 -20.69 -0.62
CA ARG A 296 -12.78 -20.50 -0.12
C ARG A 296 -13.24 -21.62 0.79
N TYR A 297 -12.77 -22.83 0.56
CA TYR A 297 -13.16 -24.05 1.28
C TYR A 297 -12.06 -24.61 2.19
N SER A 298 -10.95 -23.88 2.37
CA SER A 298 -9.85 -24.25 3.26
C SER A 298 -9.86 -23.44 4.57
N ALA A 299 -8.85 -23.68 5.41
CA ALA A 299 -8.60 -22.90 6.61
C ALA A 299 -8.26 -21.41 6.33
N ARG A 300 -7.88 -21.03 5.10
CA ARG A 300 -7.47 -19.67 4.74
C ARG A 300 -8.59 -18.65 4.93
N ARG A 301 -9.80 -18.96 4.47
CA ARG A 301 -10.94 -18.04 4.64
C ARG A 301 -11.27 -17.75 6.11
N PRO A 302 -11.42 -18.74 7.00
CA PRO A 302 -11.56 -18.49 8.44
C PRO A 302 -10.39 -17.69 9.03
N ALA A 303 -9.14 -18.01 8.69
CA ALA A 303 -7.96 -17.32 9.17
C ALA A 303 -7.94 -15.84 8.77
N ILE A 304 -8.29 -15.51 7.52
CA ILE A 304 -8.44 -14.09 7.08
C ILE A 304 -9.46 -13.36 7.97
N LEU A 305 -10.61 -13.98 8.25
CA LEU A 305 -11.66 -13.38 9.07
C LEU A 305 -11.25 -13.28 10.54
N GLU A 306 -10.50 -14.24 11.08
CA GLU A 306 -9.93 -14.21 12.42
C GLU A 306 -8.94 -13.05 12.58
N PHE A 307 -7.97 -12.93 11.66
CA PHE A 307 -7.03 -11.79 11.65
C PHE A 307 -7.78 -10.46 11.55
N ASN A 308 -8.82 -10.40 10.70
CA ASN A 308 -9.62 -9.18 10.58
C ASN A 308 -10.41 -8.87 11.86
N ALA A 309 -10.89 -9.87 12.58
CA ALA A 309 -11.62 -9.69 13.84
C ALA A 309 -10.72 -9.32 15.03
N ALA A 310 -9.44 -9.67 14.98
CA ALA A 310 -8.46 -9.32 16.00
C ALA A 310 -8.00 -7.84 15.90
N THR A 311 -8.36 -7.13 14.83
CA THR A 311 -7.97 -5.74 14.61
C THR A 311 -8.71 -4.79 15.55
N ARG A 312 -8.00 -3.74 15.98
CA ARG A 312 -8.54 -2.67 16.83
C ARG A 312 -9.00 -1.45 16.03
N LEU A 313 -8.64 -1.38 14.74
CA LEU A 313 -8.89 -0.25 13.84
C LEU A 313 -9.49 -0.69 12.51
#